data_47025d5ddc6d8a5d7cc5675ebf3d98b8
#
_entry.id   47025d5ddc6d8a5d7cc5675ebf3d98b8
#
_cell.length_a   1.000
_cell.length_b   1.000
_cell.length_c   1.000
_cell.angle_alpha   90.00
_cell.angle_beta   90.00
_cell.angle_gamma   90.00
#
_symmetry.space_group_name_H-M   'P 1'
#
loop_
_entity.id
_entity.type
_entity.pdbx_description
1 polymer ?
#
loop_
_entity_poly.entity_id
_entity_poly.type
_entity_poly.pdbx_seq_one_letter_code
_entity_poly.pdbx_strand_id
1 'polypeptide(L)'
;HYWNNAIETEYGETLELVSGTNESTGFIMEITKKFLANGIRNGGLLVPDQTELGDLAISTATQDYFYIEGAGANGSFRIKNLNKNRAYRFYVFGSRAQTGDEERIGYLSFTGSTGSHGTYRMTGKAIGTNGENQNTGDIYVTDYIFPDFKGEVDFQLAIKSGGFAHINAMKIEEYGEVDPLAVKQDFYIDFGRSDGTNGH
;
A
#
# COMPACT_ATOMS: atom_id res chain seq x y z
N HIS A 1 -0.45 16.50 -3.13
CA HIS A 1 -0.59 15.76 -1.88
C HIS A 1 0.78 15.57 -1.23
N TYR A 2 0.81 15.58 0.09
CA TYR A 2 2.00 15.24 0.85
C TYR A 2 2.08 13.71 1.00
N TRP A 3 3.29 13.14 0.89
CA TRP A 3 3.51 11.70 0.96
C TRP A 3 4.35 11.32 2.17
N ASN A 4 3.99 10.23 2.81
CA ASN A 4 4.75 9.62 3.91
C ASN A 4 5.67 8.55 3.32
N ASN A 5 6.98 8.68 3.48
CA ASN A 5 7.96 7.74 2.92
C ASN A 5 8.26 6.61 3.92
N ALA A 6 7.76 5.43 3.67
CA ALA A 6 8.05 4.22 4.45
C ALA A 6 9.31 3.55 3.88
N ILE A 7 10.44 3.74 4.53
CA ILE A 7 11.74 3.21 4.10
C ILE A 7 12.28 2.10 5.00
N GLU A 8 11.79 2.03 6.23
CA GLU A 8 12.19 1.02 7.21
C GLU A 8 11.33 -0.24 7.05
N THR A 9 11.96 -1.41 7.07
CA THR A 9 11.32 -2.70 6.76
C THR A 9 11.33 -3.69 7.92
N GLU A 10 12.07 -3.42 8.99
CA GLU A 10 12.26 -4.35 10.09
C GLU A 10 11.09 -4.32 11.08
N TYR A 11 10.90 -5.43 11.79
CA TYR A 11 9.89 -5.54 12.85
C TYR A 11 10.08 -4.46 13.93
N GLY A 12 8.99 -3.80 14.30
CA GLY A 12 8.97 -2.77 15.34
C GLY A 12 9.31 -1.35 14.86
N GLU A 13 9.76 -1.19 13.61
CA GLU A 13 9.97 0.13 13.02
C GLU A 13 8.64 0.86 12.83
N THR A 14 8.66 2.17 13.06
CA THR A 14 7.47 3.01 13.03
C THR A 14 7.62 4.25 12.17
N LEU A 15 6.51 4.71 11.60
CA LEU A 15 6.39 5.95 10.83
C LEU A 15 5.18 6.73 11.34
N GLU A 16 5.40 7.95 11.82
CA GLU A 16 4.30 8.89 12.09
C GLU A 16 3.72 9.39 10.76
N LEU A 17 2.40 9.31 10.63
CA LEU A 17 1.72 9.69 9.40
C LEU A 17 1.22 11.14 9.48
N VAL A 18 1.51 11.90 8.44
CA VAL A 18 0.90 13.21 8.18
C VAL A 18 -0.18 13.06 7.11
N SER A 19 -1.16 13.96 7.13
CA SER A 19 -2.22 14.00 6.12
C SER A 19 -1.70 14.44 4.75
N GLY A 20 -2.51 14.29 3.72
CA GLY A 20 -2.21 14.78 2.37
C GLY A 20 -2.01 16.32 2.30
N THR A 21 -2.41 17.05 3.36
CA THR A 21 -2.14 18.50 3.54
C THR A 21 -0.96 18.80 4.45
N ASN A 22 -0.17 17.77 4.81
CA ASN A 22 0.99 17.88 5.71
C ASN A 22 0.66 18.28 7.16
N GLU A 23 -0.46 17.86 7.66
CA GLU A 23 -0.85 18.08 9.05
C GLU A 23 -0.59 16.83 9.89
N SER A 24 -0.10 17.02 11.13
CA SER A 24 0.08 15.90 12.06
C SER A 24 -1.26 15.28 12.42
N THR A 25 -1.33 13.95 12.35
CA THR A 25 -2.55 13.19 12.60
C THR A 25 -2.52 12.42 13.90
N GLY A 26 -1.32 12.15 14.41
CA GLY A 26 -1.08 11.24 15.53
C GLY A 26 -1.20 9.75 15.13
N PHE A 27 -1.47 9.46 13.85
CA PHE A 27 -1.50 8.07 13.37
C PHE A 27 -0.08 7.54 13.19
N ILE A 28 0.10 6.27 13.46
CA ILE A 28 1.40 5.60 13.39
C ILE A 28 1.26 4.33 12.56
N MET A 29 2.09 4.17 11.55
CA MET A 29 2.32 2.88 10.90
C MET A 29 3.46 2.15 11.64
N GLU A 30 3.26 0.90 11.99
CA GLU A 30 4.25 0.03 12.65
C GLU A 30 4.45 -1.25 11.84
N ILE A 31 5.68 -1.60 11.50
CA ILE A 31 6.00 -2.88 10.87
C ILE A 31 5.83 -4.01 11.89
N THR A 32 4.85 -4.87 11.66
CA THR A 32 4.54 -6.02 12.54
C THR A 32 5.14 -7.32 12.04
N LYS A 33 5.53 -7.38 10.76
CA LYS A 33 6.34 -8.43 10.17
C LYS A 33 7.16 -7.87 9.01
N LYS A 34 8.43 -8.23 9.00
CA LYS A 34 9.45 -7.73 8.08
C LYS A 34 9.03 -7.78 6.61
N PHE A 35 9.41 -6.73 5.87
CA PHE A 35 9.47 -6.67 4.42
C PHE A 35 10.92 -6.67 3.93
N LEU A 36 11.08 -6.80 2.62
CA LEU A 36 12.26 -6.42 1.88
C LEU A 36 11.93 -5.16 1.07
N ALA A 37 12.93 -4.39 0.69
CA ALA A 37 12.75 -3.18 -0.13
C ALA A 37 13.65 -3.19 -1.35
N ASN A 38 13.10 -2.76 -2.49
CA ASN A 38 13.86 -2.47 -3.70
C ASN A 38 13.75 -0.99 -4.05
N GLY A 39 14.85 -0.47 -4.62
CA GLY A 39 14.89 0.87 -5.18
C GLY A 39 14.57 0.86 -6.68
N ILE A 40 14.76 2.00 -7.32
CA ILE A 40 14.40 2.30 -8.71
C ILE A 40 15.01 1.33 -9.72
N ARG A 41 16.23 0.86 -9.51
CA ARG A 41 16.95 0.00 -10.46
C ARG A 41 16.23 -1.31 -10.80
N ASN A 42 15.54 -1.91 -9.84
CA ASN A 42 14.73 -3.10 -10.02
C ASN A 42 13.25 -2.75 -9.76
N GLY A 43 12.86 -1.57 -10.22
CA GLY A 43 11.70 -0.86 -9.72
C GLY A 43 10.35 -1.39 -10.15
N GLY A 44 9.35 -0.65 -9.73
CA GLY A 44 7.96 -0.82 -10.11
C GLY A 44 7.63 -0.05 -11.38
N LEU A 45 6.55 0.70 -11.37
CA LEU A 45 6.03 1.46 -12.50
C LEU A 45 6.71 2.84 -12.57
N LEU A 46 7.56 3.06 -13.60
CA LEU A 46 8.34 4.30 -13.76
C LEU A 46 7.51 5.46 -14.30
N VAL A 47 6.51 5.16 -15.15
CA VAL A 47 5.68 6.17 -15.80
C VAL A 47 4.21 5.82 -15.54
N PRO A 48 3.67 6.19 -14.36
CA PRO A 48 2.28 5.94 -14.03
C PRO A 48 1.34 6.83 -14.85
N ASP A 49 0.20 6.28 -15.27
CA ASP A 49 -0.86 7.01 -15.95
C ASP A 49 -1.85 7.58 -14.94
N GLN A 50 -2.04 8.89 -14.99
CA GLN A 50 -2.98 9.61 -14.11
C GLN A 50 -4.43 9.15 -14.30
N THR A 51 -4.81 8.70 -15.52
CA THR A 51 -6.17 8.24 -15.79
C THR A 51 -6.45 6.87 -15.19
N GLU A 52 -5.40 6.06 -14.99
CA GLU A 52 -5.49 4.72 -14.42
C GLU A 52 -5.33 4.73 -12.89
N LEU A 53 -4.37 5.48 -12.38
CA LEU A 53 -3.97 5.44 -10.98
C LEU A 53 -4.45 6.65 -10.15
N GLY A 54 -5.02 7.68 -10.79
CA GLY A 54 -5.50 8.87 -10.08
C GLY A 54 -4.42 9.49 -9.19
N ASP A 55 -4.75 9.72 -7.92
CA ASP A 55 -3.84 10.31 -6.94
C ASP A 55 -2.58 9.47 -6.65
N LEU A 56 -2.59 8.19 -6.98
CA LEU A 56 -1.43 7.30 -6.84
C LEU A 56 -0.45 7.38 -8.02
N ALA A 57 -0.77 8.13 -9.08
CA ALA A 57 0.05 8.28 -10.27
C ALA A 57 1.26 9.20 -10.05
N ILE A 58 2.08 8.90 -9.06
CA ILE A 58 3.31 9.63 -8.75
C ILE A 58 4.49 8.71 -8.99
N SER A 59 5.37 9.02 -9.96
CA SER A 59 6.47 8.16 -10.37
C SER A 59 7.42 7.84 -9.22
N THR A 60 7.69 8.79 -8.33
CA THR A 60 8.53 8.57 -7.15
C THR A 60 7.92 7.61 -6.14
N ALA A 61 6.58 7.45 -6.12
CA ALA A 61 5.90 6.49 -5.25
C ALA A 61 5.61 5.13 -5.92
N THR A 62 5.66 5.06 -7.26
CA THR A 62 5.38 3.82 -7.98
C THR A 62 6.62 3.09 -8.49
N GLN A 63 7.79 3.75 -8.48
CA GLN A 63 9.03 3.24 -9.07
C GLN A 63 9.80 2.27 -8.19
N ASP A 64 9.62 2.30 -6.89
CA ASP A 64 10.21 1.39 -5.90
C ASP A 64 9.12 0.70 -5.07
N TYR A 65 9.47 -0.19 -4.16
CA TYR A 65 8.48 -0.99 -3.45
C TYR A 65 9.02 -1.73 -2.24
N PHE A 66 8.13 -2.04 -1.31
CA PHE A 66 8.30 -3.15 -0.38
C PHE A 66 7.84 -4.46 -1.02
N TYR A 67 8.51 -5.55 -0.68
CA TYR A 67 8.15 -6.87 -1.18
C TYR A 67 8.43 -7.97 -0.16
N ILE A 68 7.87 -9.12 -0.46
CA ILE A 68 8.14 -10.37 0.24
C ILE A 68 8.56 -11.43 -0.78
N GLU A 69 9.38 -12.39 -0.35
CA GLU A 69 9.99 -13.40 -1.20
C GLU A 69 9.95 -14.77 -0.55
N GLY A 70 9.68 -15.81 -1.36
CA GLY A 70 9.70 -17.22 -0.97
C GLY A 70 8.35 -17.79 -0.58
N ALA A 71 8.21 -19.11 -0.73
CA ALA A 71 6.96 -19.81 -0.46
C ALA A 71 6.52 -19.63 0.99
N GLY A 72 5.27 -19.20 1.20
CA GLY A 72 4.67 -18.95 2.52
C GLY A 72 5.14 -17.66 3.20
N ALA A 73 5.97 -16.84 2.52
CA ALA A 73 6.37 -15.54 3.06
C ALA A 73 5.17 -14.59 3.18
N ASN A 74 5.21 -13.78 4.21
CA ASN A 74 4.31 -12.65 4.37
C ASN A 74 5.02 -11.50 5.09
N GLY A 75 4.54 -10.26 4.83
CA GLY A 75 4.92 -9.05 5.51
C GLY A 75 3.67 -8.37 6.04
N SER A 76 3.78 -7.61 7.10
CA SER A 76 2.63 -6.91 7.67
C SER A 76 3.03 -5.62 8.36
N PHE A 77 2.09 -4.69 8.40
CA PHE A 77 2.16 -3.51 9.23
C PHE A 77 0.80 -3.23 9.87
N ARG A 78 0.80 -2.39 10.85
CA ARG A 78 -0.40 -1.93 11.57
C ARG A 78 -0.46 -0.42 11.54
N ILE A 79 -1.65 0.12 11.26
CA ILE A 79 -1.95 1.54 11.48
C ILE A 79 -2.62 1.68 12.84
N LYS A 80 -2.07 2.54 13.68
CA LYS A 80 -2.46 2.75 15.09
C LYS A 80 -3.03 4.13 15.31
N ASN A 81 -3.73 4.31 16.43
CA ASN A 81 -4.32 5.57 16.88
C ASN A 81 -5.45 6.09 15.96
N LEU A 82 -6.01 5.23 15.13
CA LEU A 82 -7.17 5.56 14.31
C LEU A 82 -8.41 5.84 15.19
N ASN A 83 -9.28 6.72 14.73
CA ASN A 83 -10.56 6.95 15.40
C ASN A 83 -11.49 5.75 15.16
N LYS A 84 -11.75 4.97 16.20
CA LYS A 84 -12.56 3.74 16.14
C LYS A 84 -14.03 3.95 15.76
N ASN A 85 -14.50 5.20 15.79
CA ASN A 85 -15.88 5.56 15.41
C ASN A 85 -15.96 6.04 13.95
N ARG A 86 -14.86 5.95 13.18
CA ARG A 86 -14.79 6.34 11.78
C ARG A 86 -14.46 5.17 10.89
N ALA A 87 -14.89 5.28 9.66
CA ALA A 87 -14.56 4.32 8.62
C ALA A 87 -13.33 4.76 7.85
N TYR A 88 -12.57 3.79 7.37
CA TYR A 88 -11.39 3.99 6.54
C TYR A 88 -11.49 3.16 5.27
N ARG A 89 -11.02 3.71 4.14
CA ARG A 89 -10.82 2.96 2.89
C ARG A 89 -9.36 3.01 2.52
N PHE A 90 -8.88 1.90 2.02
CA PHE A 90 -7.48 1.72 1.60
C PHE A 90 -7.44 1.45 0.10
N TYR A 91 -6.60 2.21 -0.60
CA TYR A 91 -6.31 2.07 -2.02
C TYR A 91 -4.88 1.61 -2.13
N VAL A 92 -4.64 0.41 -2.63
CA VAL A 92 -3.30 -0.20 -2.63
C VAL A 92 -2.87 -0.48 -4.05
N PHE A 93 -1.70 0.00 -4.41
CA PHE A 93 -1.05 -0.28 -5.68
C PHE A 93 0.23 -1.09 -5.47
N GLY A 94 0.39 -2.15 -6.27
CA GLY A 94 1.58 -2.98 -6.30
C GLY A 94 1.99 -3.29 -7.73
N SER A 95 3.24 -3.05 -8.07
CA SER A 95 3.79 -3.25 -9.40
C SER A 95 5.26 -3.63 -9.36
N ARG A 96 5.71 -4.40 -10.35
CA ARG A 96 7.10 -4.76 -10.56
C ARG A 96 7.38 -4.81 -12.06
N ALA A 97 8.32 -4.01 -12.52
CA ALA A 97 8.73 -3.99 -13.92
C ALA A 97 9.45 -5.29 -14.34
N GLN A 98 9.36 -5.62 -15.62
CA GLN A 98 10.14 -6.68 -16.25
C GLN A 98 10.02 -8.06 -15.58
N THR A 99 8.81 -8.44 -15.20
CA THR A 99 8.56 -9.77 -14.61
C THR A 99 8.62 -10.91 -15.64
N GLY A 100 8.71 -10.59 -16.94
CA GLY A 100 8.55 -11.58 -18.01
C GLY A 100 7.16 -12.23 -17.93
N ASP A 101 7.08 -13.50 -18.29
CA ASP A 101 5.84 -14.28 -18.23
C ASP A 101 5.56 -14.89 -16.84
N GLU A 102 6.29 -14.46 -15.81
CA GLU A 102 6.12 -14.97 -14.46
C GLU A 102 4.82 -14.47 -13.84
N GLU A 103 3.97 -15.43 -13.46
CA GLU A 103 2.77 -15.13 -12.67
C GLU A 103 3.15 -14.83 -11.23
N ARG A 104 2.89 -13.61 -10.77
CA ARG A 104 3.12 -13.17 -9.39
C ARG A 104 1.81 -12.72 -8.79
N ILE A 105 1.26 -13.52 -7.89
CA ILE A 105 0.00 -13.24 -7.22
C ILE A 105 0.26 -13.06 -5.72
N GLY A 106 -0.06 -11.86 -5.21
CA GLY A 106 -0.13 -11.56 -3.79
C GLY A 106 -1.55 -11.65 -3.25
N TYR A 107 -1.71 -11.94 -1.98
CA TYR A 107 -2.93 -11.75 -1.22
C TYR A 107 -2.74 -10.57 -0.29
N LEU A 108 -3.54 -9.52 -0.47
CA LEU A 108 -3.57 -8.35 0.38
C LEU A 108 -4.79 -8.42 1.27
N SER A 109 -4.62 -8.18 2.56
CA SER A 109 -5.75 -8.15 3.49
C SER A 109 -5.61 -7.06 4.54
N PHE A 110 -6.75 -6.52 4.95
CA PHE A 110 -6.90 -5.58 6.06
C PHE A 110 -7.82 -6.18 7.11
N THR A 111 -7.44 -6.09 8.37
CA THR A 111 -8.22 -6.59 9.49
C THR A 111 -8.54 -5.46 10.47
N GLY A 112 -9.81 -5.24 10.72
CA GLY A 112 -10.34 -4.30 11.70
C GLY A 112 -11.40 -4.96 12.59
N SER A 113 -12.31 -4.16 13.15
CA SER A 113 -13.38 -4.65 14.06
C SER A 113 -14.39 -5.60 13.41
N THR A 114 -14.58 -5.49 12.09
CA THR A 114 -15.52 -6.32 11.31
C THR A 114 -14.88 -7.60 10.74
N GLY A 115 -13.63 -7.86 11.08
CA GLY A 115 -12.88 -9.01 10.58
C GLY A 115 -11.88 -8.65 9.48
N SER A 116 -11.45 -9.65 8.71
CA SER A 116 -10.46 -9.50 7.65
C SER A 116 -11.12 -9.39 6.29
N HIS A 117 -10.71 -8.38 5.52
CA HIS A 117 -11.12 -8.11 4.15
C HIS A 117 -9.90 -8.19 3.24
N GLY A 118 -9.94 -9.03 2.21
CA GLY A 118 -8.76 -9.21 1.36
C GLY A 118 -9.07 -9.68 -0.04
N THR A 119 -8.07 -9.58 -0.90
CA THR A 119 -8.16 -9.96 -2.30
C THR A 119 -6.81 -10.42 -2.84
N TYR A 120 -6.87 -11.17 -3.94
CA TYR A 120 -5.69 -11.51 -4.73
C TYR A 120 -5.39 -10.43 -5.76
N ARG A 121 -4.10 -10.09 -5.90
CA ARG A 121 -3.63 -9.17 -6.93
C ARG A 121 -2.41 -9.74 -7.64
N MET A 122 -2.41 -9.61 -8.95
CA MET A 122 -1.29 -10.02 -9.79
C MET A 122 -0.42 -8.81 -10.12
N THR A 123 0.89 -8.98 -10.14
CA THR A 123 1.87 -7.94 -10.47
C THR A 123 2.79 -8.33 -11.62
N GLY A 124 2.39 -9.33 -12.41
CA GLY A 124 3.14 -9.82 -13.58
C GLY A 124 2.20 -10.45 -14.60
N LYS A 125 2.75 -10.95 -15.72
CA LYS A 125 2.06 -11.74 -16.76
C LYS A 125 0.87 -11.02 -17.43
N ALA A 126 1.15 -10.11 -18.36
CA ALA A 126 0.16 -9.52 -19.28
C ALA A 126 -1.06 -8.85 -18.60
N ILE A 127 -0.85 -8.20 -17.47
CA ILE A 127 -1.90 -7.51 -16.72
C ILE A 127 -1.91 -5.99 -16.92
N GLY A 128 -0.90 -5.44 -17.60
CA GLY A 128 -0.87 -4.02 -17.95
C GLY A 128 -1.97 -3.67 -18.98
N THR A 129 -2.39 -2.42 -19.00
CA THR A 129 -3.42 -1.90 -19.93
C THR A 129 -3.09 -2.16 -21.41
N ASN A 130 -1.81 -2.30 -21.75
CA ASN A 130 -1.30 -2.61 -23.08
C ASN A 130 -0.81 -4.06 -23.22
N GLY A 131 -1.20 -4.98 -22.31
CA GLY A 131 -0.72 -6.36 -22.30
C GLY A 131 0.71 -6.51 -21.79
N GLU A 132 1.22 -5.52 -21.09
CA GLU A 132 2.53 -5.56 -20.45
C GLU A 132 2.58 -6.57 -19.30
N ASN A 133 3.75 -7.16 -19.05
CA ASN A 133 3.99 -8.04 -17.92
C ASN A 133 4.26 -7.24 -16.65
N GLN A 134 3.40 -6.28 -16.34
CA GLN A 134 3.52 -5.33 -15.26
C GLN A 134 2.13 -4.76 -14.91
N ASN A 135 1.83 -4.58 -13.64
CA ASN A 135 0.63 -3.83 -13.26
C ASN A 135 0.82 -2.35 -13.56
N THR A 136 -0.06 -1.79 -14.40
CA THR A 136 -0.05 -0.37 -14.80
C THR A 136 -1.26 0.40 -14.29
N GLY A 137 -2.32 -0.27 -13.81
CA GLY A 137 -3.57 0.41 -13.45
C GLY A 137 -4.47 -0.32 -12.44
N ASP A 138 -4.16 -1.58 -12.07
CA ASP A 138 -5.02 -2.32 -11.12
C ASP A 138 -4.74 -1.90 -9.67
N ILE A 139 -5.66 -1.15 -9.09
CA ILE A 139 -5.64 -0.71 -7.68
C ILE A 139 -6.63 -1.56 -6.89
N TYR A 140 -6.20 -2.10 -5.75
CA TYR A 140 -7.11 -2.66 -4.78
C TYR A 140 -7.74 -1.57 -3.94
N VAL A 141 -9.06 -1.50 -3.93
CA VAL A 141 -9.84 -0.60 -3.08
C VAL A 141 -10.66 -1.44 -2.12
N THR A 142 -10.49 -1.20 -0.81
CA THR A 142 -11.27 -1.93 0.20
C THR A 142 -12.70 -1.41 0.29
N ASP A 143 -13.59 -2.20 0.89
CA ASP A 143 -14.78 -1.69 1.54
C ASP A 143 -14.42 -0.81 2.74
N TYR A 144 -15.42 -0.23 3.40
CA TYR A 144 -15.21 0.52 4.62
C TYR A 144 -14.74 -0.40 5.75
N ILE A 145 -13.58 -0.07 6.32
CA ILE A 145 -12.98 -0.79 7.44
C ILE A 145 -13.06 0.08 8.68
N PHE A 146 -13.60 -0.47 9.75
CA PHE A 146 -13.58 0.16 11.06
C PHE A 146 -12.41 -0.38 11.88
N PRO A 147 -11.62 0.48 12.55
CA PRO A 147 -10.56 0.03 13.43
C PRO A 147 -11.09 -0.86 14.55
N ASP A 148 -10.23 -1.67 15.13
CA ASP A 148 -10.55 -2.48 16.28
C ASP A 148 -10.77 -1.62 17.55
N PHE A 149 -11.02 -2.26 18.69
CA PHE A 149 -11.27 -1.56 19.96
C PHE A 149 -10.07 -0.76 20.47
N LYS A 150 -8.86 -1.01 19.94
CA LYS A 150 -7.64 -0.25 20.24
C LYS A 150 -7.42 0.93 19.28
N GLY A 151 -8.24 1.05 18.24
CA GLY A 151 -8.02 2.00 17.15
C GLY A 151 -6.97 1.53 16.15
N GLU A 152 -6.92 0.23 15.87
CA GLU A 152 -5.90 -0.37 15.01
C GLU A 152 -6.55 -1.04 13.78
N VAL A 153 -5.82 -1.00 12.65
CA VAL A 153 -6.09 -1.79 11.44
C VAL A 153 -4.80 -2.49 11.04
N ASP A 154 -4.84 -3.82 10.93
CA ASP A 154 -3.73 -4.63 10.45
C ASP A 154 -3.78 -4.81 8.94
N PHE A 155 -2.63 -4.60 8.27
CA PHE A 155 -2.40 -4.98 6.88
C PHE A 155 -1.49 -6.19 6.80
N GLN A 156 -1.80 -7.11 5.89
CA GLN A 156 -0.94 -8.23 5.53
C GLN A 156 -0.82 -8.37 4.02
N LEU A 157 0.41 -8.58 3.56
CA LEU A 157 0.77 -9.03 2.23
C LEU A 157 1.30 -10.46 2.33
N ALA A 158 0.71 -11.41 1.59
CA ALA A 158 1.14 -12.80 1.54
C ALA A 158 1.32 -13.26 0.08
N ILE A 159 2.20 -14.24 -0.16
CA ILE A 159 2.41 -14.80 -1.49
C ILE A 159 1.38 -15.90 -1.75
N LYS A 160 0.70 -15.80 -2.91
CA LYS A 160 -0.19 -16.86 -3.43
C LYS A 160 0.50 -17.70 -4.49
N SER A 161 1.22 -17.06 -5.44
CA SER A 161 2.02 -17.76 -6.47
C SER A 161 3.14 -16.87 -6.99
N GLY A 162 4.12 -17.44 -7.71
CA GLY A 162 5.21 -16.73 -8.36
C GLY A 162 6.33 -16.26 -7.43
N GLY A 163 6.37 -16.71 -6.19
CA GLY A 163 7.48 -16.47 -5.27
C GLY A 163 7.66 -15.05 -4.74
N PHE A 164 6.87 -14.07 -5.20
CA PHE A 164 6.98 -12.65 -4.81
C PHE A 164 5.61 -11.99 -4.73
N ALA A 165 5.50 -10.98 -3.84
CA ALA A 165 4.40 -10.04 -3.83
C ALA A 165 4.93 -8.63 -3.44
N HIS A 166 4.30 -7.56 -3.95
CA HIS A 166 4.81 -6.19 -3.91
C HIS A 166 3.73 -5.21 -3.45
N ILE A 167 4.17 -4.14 -2.79
CA ILE A 167 3.39 -2.94 -2.51
C ILE A 167 4.27 -1.71 -2.77
N ASN A 168 3.79 -0.77 -3.60
CA ASN A 168 4.50 0.45 -3.97
C ASN A 168 3.89 1.67 -3.29
N ALA A 169 2.58 1.84 -3.39
CA ALA A 169 1.89 3.01 -2.92
C ALA A 169 0.55 2.67 -2.27
N MET A 170 0.16 3.47 -1.31
CA MET A 170 -1.13 3.35 -0.66
C MET A 170 -1.73 4.74 -0.38
N LYS A 171 -3.04 4.87 -0.61
CA LYS A 171 -3.84 5.98 -0.12
C LYS A 171 -4.79 5.45 0.95
N ILE A 172 -4.98 6.21 2.02
CA ILE A 172 -5.95 5.94 3.08
C ILE A 172 -6.90 7.13 3.13
N GLU A 173 -8.20 6.88 3.08
CA GLU A 173 -9.22 7.89 3.26
C GLU A 173 -9.92 7.66 4.60
N GLU A 174 -10.01 8.70 5.42
CA GLU A 174 -10.82 8.72 6.64
C GLU A 174 -12.16 9.38 6.37
N TYR A 175 -13.24 8.74 6.77
CA TYR A 175 -14.62 9.21 6.58
C TYR A 175 -15.19 9.77 7.88
N GLY A 176 -16.04 10.79 7.75
CA GLY A 176 -16.68 11.45 8.90
C GLY A 176 -17.71 10.57 9.61
N GLU A 177 -17.94 10.84 10.90
CA GLU A 177 -18.98 10.16 11.68
C GLU A 177 -20.40 10.57 11.27
N VAL A 178 -20.58 11.82 10.82
CA VAL A 178 -21.89 12.41 10.48
C VAL A 178 -22.25 12.17 9.02
N ASP A 179 -21.25 12.14 8.14
CA ASP A 179 -21.42 11.83 6.72
C ASP A 179 -20.38 10.76 6.32
N PRO A 180 -20.78 9.49 6.30
CA PRO A 180 -19.88 8.40 5.94
C PRO A 180 -19.48 8.41 4.46
N LEU A 181 -20.07 9.29 3.63
CA LEU A 181 -19.71 9.44 2.23
C LEU A 181 -18.69 10.58 1.99
N ALA A 182 -18.50 11.45 2.99
CA ALA A 182 -17.56 12.56 2.88
C ALA A 182 -16.19 12.16 3.42
N VAL A 183 -15.18 12.18 2.55
CA VAL A 183 -13.79 12.04 2.96
C VAL A 183 -13.41 13.22 3.85
N LYS A 184 -12.95 12.95 5.05
CA LYS A 184 -12.53 13.97 6.01
C LYS A 184 -11.06 14.35 5.83
N GLN A 185 -10.22 13.35 5.65
CA GLN A 185 -8.80 13.51 5.34
C GLN A 185 -8.27 12.28 4.62
N ASP A 186 -7.17 12.45 3.94
CA ASP A 186 -6.48 11.39 3.23
C ASP A 186 -4.99 11.34 3.61
N PHE A 187 -4.38 10.19 3.35
CA PHE A 187 -2.99 9.90 3.62
C PHE A 187 -2.39 9.14 2.45
N TYR A 188 -1.15 9.44 2.13
CA TYR A 188 -0.42 8.77 1.07
C TYR A 188 0.87 8.19 1.63
N ILE A 189 1.13 6.92 1.34
CA ILE A 189 2.33 6.21 1.78
C ILE A 189 3.04 5.66 0.55
N ASP A 190 4.31 6.02 0.44
CA ASP A 190 5.27 5.51 -0.52
C ASP A 190 6.10 4.43 0.17
N PHE A 191 6.14 3.24 -0.41
CA PHE A 191 6.88 2.09 0.11
C PHE A 191 8.10 1.81 -0.76
N GLY A 192 9.29 2.01 -0.23
CA GLY A 192 10.48 1.76 -1.00
C GLY A 192 11.76 2.13 -0.28
N ARG A 193 12.85 2.21 -1.04
CA ARG A 193 14.13 2.67 -0.53
C ARG A 193 14.21 4.19 -0.53
N SER A 194 15.12 4.72 0.26
CA SER A 194 15.39 6.17 0.34
C SER A 194 15.85 6.80 -0.99
N ASP A 195 16.25 5.99 -1.97
CA ASP A 195 16.63 6.45 -3.32
C ASP A 195 15.43 6.76 -4.22
N GLY A 196 14.22 6.30 -3.83
CA GLY A 196 12.96 6.53 -4.50
C GLY A 196 11.98 7.41 -3.74
N THR A 197 12.37 7.98 -2.58
CA THR A 197 11.48 8.79 -1.75
C THR A 197 10.98 10.04 -2.47
N ASN A 198 9.73 10.40 -2.21
CA ASN A 198 9.18 11.66 -2.66
C ASN A 198 9.89 12.81 -1.91
N GLY A 199 10.73 13.54 -2.61
CA GLY A 199 11.39 14.72 -2.04
C GLY A 199 10.37 15.85 -1.80
N HIS A 200 10.12 16.17 -0.56
CA HIS A 200 9.35 17.32 -0.12
C HIS A 200 10.14 18.14 0.89
#